data_313d702ed22aa2394e217dc81ec19d2a
#
_entry.id   313d702ed22aa2394e217dc81ec19d2a
#
_cell.length_a   1.000
_cell.length_b   1.000
_cell.length_c   1.000
_cell.angle_alpha   90.00
_cell.angle_beta   90.00
_cell.angle_gamma   90.00
#
_symmetry.space_group_name_H-M   'P 1'
#
loop_
_entity.id
_entity.type
_entity.pdbx_description
1 polymer ?
#
loop_
_entity_poly.entity_id
_entity_poly.type
_entity_poly.pdbx_seq_one_letter_code
_entity_poly.pdbx_strand_id
1 'polypeptide(L)'
;MIIEDDQSFHDLYTELLEDTDYSITCTYDGEEAMEKLEEDKPDLIILDMLLDLMAGDTFFRLIRNMPEYVDIPIIVVSGYPEQAYVILKDMDKSLTFLNKTDVCDKLIGEIRNRIG
;
A
#
# COMPACT_ATOMS: atom_id res chain seq x y z
N MET A 1 -4.09 -5.81 -1.85
CA MET A 1 -2.75 -6.02 -2.45
C MET A 1 -1.69 -5.35 -1.60
N ILE A 2 -0.58 -6.01 -1.39
CA ILE A 2 0.55 -5.49 -0.62
C ILE A 2 1.75 -5.40 -1.55
N ILE A 3 2.37 -4.23 -1.60
CA ILE A 3 3.57 -3.98 -2.42
C ILE A 3 4.72 -3.70 -1.47
N GLU A 4 5.64 -4.65 -1.36
CA GLU A 4 6.76 -4.61 -0.42
C GLU A 4 7.88 -5.51 -0.95
N ASP A 5 9.11 -5.05 -0.91
CA ASP A 5 10.26 -5.84 -1.40
C ASP A 5 10.85 -6.78 -0.35
N ASP A 6 10.51 -6.60 0.92
CA ASP A 6 11.07 -7.39 2.03
C ASP A 6 10.11 -8.50 2.45
N GLN A 7 10.58 -9.76 2.33
CA GLN A 7 9.79 -10.92 2.71
C GLN A 7 9.37 -10.90 4.18
N SER A 8 10.19 -10.36 5.06
CA SER A 8 9.86 -10.27 6.48
C SER A 8 8.59 -9.45 6.72
N PHE A 9 8.40 -8.37 5.96
CA PHE A 9 7.19 -7.58 6.07
C PHE A 9 5.98 -8.27 5.47
N HIS A 10 6.15 -9.05 4.39
CA HIS A 10 5.06 -9.87 3.88
C HIS A 10 4.60 -10.88 4.92
N ASP A 11 5.55 -11.51 5.62
CA ASP A 11 5.23 -12.45 6.68
C ASP A 11 4.47 -11.77 7.81
N LEU A 12 4.88 -10.55 8.18
CA LEU A 12 4.20 -9.76 9.20
C LEU A 12 2.77 -9.42 8.79
N TYR A 13 2.58 -8.92 7.58
CA TYR A 13 1.26 -8.58 7.08
C TYR A 13 0.35 -9.80 7.02
N THR A 14 0.88 -10.93 6.55
CA THR A 14 0.12 -12.17 6.48
C THR A 14 -0.34 -12.61 7.87
N GLU A 15 0.54 -12.54 8.85
CA GLU A 15 0.21 -12.88 10.23
C GLU A 15 -0.84 -11.93 10.82
N LEU A 16 -0.68 -10.63 10.61
CA LEU A 16 -1.63 -9.63 11.10
C LEU A 16 -3.03 -9.80 10.53
N LEU A 17 -3.13 -10.20 9.27
CA LEU A 17 -4.40 -10.29 8.56
C LEU A 17 -4.98 -11.70 8.52
N GLU A 18 -4.32 -12.67 9.15
CA GLU A 18 -4.71 -14.08 9.14
C GLU A 18 -6.13 -14.30 9.67
N ASP A 19 -6.49 -13.61 10.74
CA ASP A 19 -7.78 -13.77 11.39
C ASP A 19 -8.87 -12.87 10.81
N THR A 20 -8.57 -12.15 9.73
CA THR A 20 -9.53 -11.29 9.05
C THR A 20 -10.12 -12.00 7.84
N ASP A 21 -11.19 -11.43 7.29
CA ASP A 21 -11.81 -11.95 6.05
C ASP A 21 -11.12 -11.43 4.78
N TYR A 22 -10.02 -10.70 4.92
CA TYR A 22 -9.33 -10.13 3.78
C TYR A 22 -8.49 -11.17 3.05
N SER A 23 -8.57 -11.15 1.72
CA SER A 23 -7.68 -11.94 0.86
C SER A 23 -6.46 -11.11 0.53
N ILE A 24 -5.27 -11.71 0.62
CA ILE A 24 -4.01 -11.01 0.45
C ILE A 24 -3.34 -11.41 -0.86
N THR A 25 -2.96 -10.42 -1.66
CA THR A 25 -2.09 -10.62 -2.81
C THR A 25 -0.76 -9.92 -2.52
N CYS A 26 0.32 -10.68 -2.48
CA CYS A 26 1.65 -10.16 -2.20
C CYS A 26 2.40 -9.88 -3.49
N THR A 27 2.98 -8.68 -3.60
CA THR A 27 3.86 -8.32 -4.71
C THR A 27 5.12 -7.69 -4.14
N TYR A 28 6.21 -7.78 -4.90
CA TYR A 28 7.53 -7.39 -4.41
C TYR A 28 8.09 -6.14 -5.07
N ASP A 29 7.47 -5.71 -6.17
CA ASP A 29 7.84 -4.46 -6.83
C ASP A 29 6.65 -3.91 -7.62
N GLY A 30 6.83 -2.72 -8.19
CA GLY A 30 5.77 -2.05 -8.93
C GLY A 30 5.38 -2.75 -10.22
N GLU A 31 6.34 -3.39 -10.89
CA GLU A 31 6.07 -4.11 -12.13
C GLU A 31 5.18 -5.32 -11.88
N GLU A 32 5.50 -6.13 -10.87
CA GLU A 32 4.67 -7.26 -10.46
C GLU A 32 3.29 -6.79 -10.02
N ALA A 33 3.23 -5.68 -9.29
CA ALA A 33 1.97 -5.11 -8.85
C ALA A 33 1.08 -4.72 -10.04
N MET A 34 1.65 -4.13 -11.08
CA MET A 34 0.90 -3.77 -12.28
C MET A 34 0.35 -5.00 -12.98
N GLU A 35 1.12 -6.08 -13.05
CA GLU A 35 0.64 -7.34 -13.63
C GLU A 35 -0.53 -7.92 -12.84
N LYS A 36 -0.44 -7.90 -11.51
CA LYS A 36 -1.50 -8.41 -10.65
C LYS A 36 -2.77 -7.55 -10.69
N LEU A 37 -2.63 -6.25 -10.88
CA LEU A 37 -3.79 -5.36 -11.04
C LEU A 37 -4.62 -5.73 -12.26
N GLU A 38 -3.98 -6.14 -13.35
CA GLU A 38 -4.67 -6.56 -14.56
C GLU A 38 -5.44 -7.87 -14.36
N GLU A 39 -4.91 -8.76 -13.51
CA GLU A 39 -5.55 -10.05 -13.24
C GLU A 39 -6.75 -9.91 -12.30
N ASP A 40 -6.61 -9.10 -11.26
CA ASP A 40 -7.64 -8.96 -10.23
C ASP A 40 -7.51 -7.60 -9.54
N LYS A 41 -8.50 -6.75 -9.70
CA LYS A 41 -8.51 -5.42 -9.10
C LYS A 41 -8.67 -5.52 -7.58
N PRO A 42 -7.70 -5.03 -6.79
CA PRO A 42 -7.83 -5.07 -5.34
C PRO A 42 -8.79 -4.01 -4.82
N ASP A 43 -9.32 -4.23 -3.62
CA ASP A 43 -10.16 -3.25 -2.93
C ASP A 43 -9.33 -2.20 -2.20
N LEU A 44 -8.06 -2.51 -1.92
CA LEU A 44 -7.15 -1.62 -1.22
C LEU A 44 -5.70 -2.04 -1.52
N ILE A 45 -4.82 -1.05 -1.56
CA ILE A 45 -3.38 -1.27 -1.75
C ILE A 45 -2.64 -0.78 -0.52
N ILE A 46 -1.75 -1.63 0.01
CA ILE A 46 -0.75 -1.22 1.00
C ILE A 46 0.55 -1.04 0.22
N LEU A 47 1.00 0.20 0.14
CA LEU A 47 2.23 0.54 -0.57
C LEU A 47 3.31 0.82 0.46
N ASP A 48 4.26 -0.10 0.58
CA ASP A 48 5.35 0.04 1.52
C ASP A 48 6.51 0.76 0.84
N MET A 49 6.81 1.94 1.34
CA MET A 49 7.90 2.78 0.84
C MET A 49 9.04 2.76 1.86
N LEU A 50 10.02 1.87 1.64
CA LEU A 50 11.17 1.74 2.52
C LEU A 50 12.18 2.87 2.29
N LEU A 51 13.25 2.54 1.61
CA LEU A 51 14.33 3.46 1.34
C LEU A 51 14.23 4.06 -0.05
N ASP A 52 13.55 3.38 -0.97
CA ASP A 52 13.40 3.84 -2.34
C ASP A 52 12.04 4.51 -2.54
N LEU A 53 11.94 5.73 -2.02
CA LEU A 53 10.74 6.55 -2.17
C LEU A 53 10.43 6.83 -3.63
N MET A 54 11.46 6.84 -4.47
CA MET A 54 11.30 7.11 -5.90
C MET A 54 10.52 6.02 -6.61
N ALA A 55 10.81 4.74 -6.29
CA ALA A 55 10.09 3.63 -6.90
C ALA A 55 8.61 3.62 -6.50
N GLY A 56 8.34 3.88 -5.22
CA GLY A 56 6.96 3.98 -4.73
C GLY A 56 6.21 5.14 -5.36
N ASP A 57 6.87 6.27 -5.51
CA ASP A 57 6.31 7.45 -6.17
C ASP A 57 5.96 7.15 -7.63
N THR A 58 6.83 6.48 -8.35
CA THR A 58 6.58 6.11 -9.75
C THR A 58 5.36 5.21 -9.88
N PHE A 59 5.26 4.18 -9.05
CA PHE A 59 4.10 3.29 -9.04
C PHE A 59 2.82 4.09 -8.77
N PHE A 60 2.86 4.95 -7.75
CA PHE A 60 1.71 5.75 -7.36
C PHE A 60 1.22 6.63 -8.52
N ARG A 61 2.14 7.29 -9.22
CA ARG A 61 1.79 8.14 -10.36
C ARG A 61 1.17 7.34 -11.49
N LEU A 62 1.70 6.17 -11.78
CA LEU A 62 1.16 5.30 -12.83
C LEU A 62 -0.29 4.92 -12.53
N ILE A 63 -0.55 4.44 -11.32
CA ILE A 63 -1.88 3.96 -10.95
C ILE A 63 -2.90 5.11 -10.92
N ARG A 64 -2.52 6.30 -10.48
CA ARG A 64 -3.42 7.46 -10.41
C ARG A 64 -3.76 8.05 -11.78
N ASN A 65 -2.99 7.71 -12.81
CA ASN A 65 -3.27 8.10 -14.19
C ASN A 65 -4.14 7.08 -14.94
N MET A 66 -4.48 5.98 -14.30
CA MET A 66 -5.33 4.94 -14.90
C MET A 66 -6.75 5.04 -14.35
N PRO A 67 -7.76 5.38 -15.19
CA PRO A 67 -9.13 5.57 -14.72
C PRO A 67 -9.70 4.38 -13.95
N GLU A 68 -9.34 3.16 -14.34
CA GLU A 68 -9.84 1.95 -13.70
C GLU A 68 -9.31 1.73 -12.29
N TYR A 69 -8.21 2.41 -11.92
CA TYR A 69 -7.57 2.23 -10.60
C TYR A 69 -7.55 3.49 -9.75
N VAL A 70 -8.05 4.59 -10.29
CA VAL A 70 -7.94 5.90 -9.61
C VAL A 70 -8.67 5.93 -8.26
N ASP A 71 -9.67 5.09 -8.08
CA ASP A 71 -10.49 5.07 -6.87
C ASP A 71 -10.02 4.06 -5.81
N ILE A 72 -8.97 3.29 -6.09
CA ILE A 72 -8.49 2.30 -5.12
C ILE A 72 -7.84 3.03 -3.93
N PRO A 73 -8.33 2.80 -2.69
CA PRO A 73 -7.69 3.38 -1.52
C PRO A 73 -6.25 2.86 -1.35
N ILE A 74 -5.33 3.73 -1.01
CA ILE A 74 -3.94 3.38 -0.78
C ILE A 74 -3.52 3.78 0.61
N ILE A 75 -2.96 2.83 1.37
CA ILE A 75 -2.31 3.09 2.64
C ILE A 75 -0.81 3.05 2.38
N VAL A 76 -0.14 4.17 2.61
CA VAL A 76 1.32 4.26 2.46
C VAL A 76 1.97 3.93 3.80
N VAL A 77 2.84 2.93 3.81
CA VAL A 77 3.58 2.54 5.01
C VAL A 77 5.05 2.89 4.78
N SER A 78 5.65 3.61 5.72
CA SER A 78 7.02 4.09 5.58
C SER A 78 7.69 4.22 6.93
N GLY A 79 9.00 3.98 6.98
CA GLY A 79 9.81 4.35 8.15
C GLY A 79 9.93 5.86 8.30
N TYR A 80 9.62 6.61 7.25
CA TYR A 80 9.69 8.07 7.20
C TYR A 80 8.40 8.65 6.64
N PRO A 81 7.27 8.54 7.37
CA PRO A 81 5.97 8.93 6.83
C PRO A 81 5.86 10.42 6.50
N GLU A 82 6.60 11.26 7.20
CA GLU A 82 6.60 12.70 6.92
C GLU A 82 7.21 13.01 5.55
N GLN A 83 8.29 12.32 5.19
CA GLN A 83 8.91 12.48 3.88
C GLN A 83 8.01 11.94 2.77
N ALA A 84 7.39 10.79 2.99
CA ALA A 84 6.44 10.22 2.05
C ALA A 84 5.24 11.17 1.84
N TYR A 85 4.76 11.77 2.92
CA TYR A 85 3.68 12.75 2.86
C TYR A 85 4.05 13.95 1.99
N VAL A 86 5.26 14.50 2.17
CA VAL A 86 5.71 15.66 1.39
C VAL A 86 5.74 15.33 -0.10
N ILE A 87 6.16 14.10 -0.47
CA ILE A 87 6.26 13.69 -1.86
C ILE A 87 4.87 13.46 -2.47
N LEU A 88 3.95 12.85 -1.74
CA LEU A 88 2.69 12.33 -2.31
C LEU A 88 1.46 13.19 -2.02
N LYS A 89 1.53 14.15 -1.10
CA LYS A 89 0.37 14.92 -0.63
C LYS A 89 -0.37 15.66 -1.74
N ASP A 90 0.37 16.13 -2.74
CA ASP A 90 -0.22 16.90 -3.84
C ASP A 90 -0.87 16.01 -4.90
N MET A 91 -0.57 14.72 -4.88
CA MET A 91 -1.13 13.77 -5.84
C MET A 91 -2.49 13.25 -5.40
N ASP A 92 -2.66 13.04 -4.10
CA ASP A 92 -3.91 12.51 -3.56
C ASP A 92 -4.01 12.89 -2.08
N LYS A 93 -4.99 13.73 -1.76
CA LYS A 93 -5.20 14.20 -0.39
C LYS A 93 -5.89 13.14 0.49
N SER A 94 -6.42 12.09 -0.12
CA SER A 94 -7.12 11.04 0.61
C SER A 94 -6.20 9.90 1.07
N LEU A 95 -4.91 10.00 0.79
CA LEU A 95 -3.94 8.97 1.21
C LEU A 95 -3.86 8.87 2.73
N THR A 96 -3.75 7.63 3.20
CA THR A 96 -3.46 7.34 4.60
C THR A 96 -1.97 6.99 4.72
N PHE A 97 -1.30 7.57 5.71
CA PHE A 97 0.12 7.35 5.95
C PHE A 97 0.30 6.68 7.30
N LEU A 98 1.02 5.56 7.33
CA LEU A 98 1.37 4.86 8.57
C LEU A 98 2.87 4.76 8.71
N ASN A 99 3.35 4.92 9.95
CA ASN A 99 4.73 4.60 10.27
C ASN A 99 4.87 3.07 10.34
N LYS A 100 5.98 2.52 9.84
CA LYS A 100 6.25 1.09 9.91
C LYS A 100 6.19 0.53 11.32
N THR A 101 6.53 1.32 12.32
CA THR A 101 6.46 0.90 13.73
C THR A 101 5.03 0.78 14.25
N ASP A 102 4.06 1.39 13.57
CA ASP A 102 2.66 1.41 13.99
C ASP A 102 1.79 0.37 13.28
N VAL A 103 2.37 -0.41 12.36
CA VAL A 103 1.61 -1.34 11.52
C VAL A 103 0.84 -2.36 12.37
N CYS A 104 1.49 -2.94 13.39
CA CYS A 104 0.86 -3.95 14.24
C CYS A 104 -0.37 -3.41 14.97
N ASP A 105 -0.33 -2.14 15.39
CA ASP A 105 -1.39 -1.55 16.20
C ASP A 105 -2.48 -0.90 15.37
N LYS A 106 -2.16 -0.37 14.20
CA LYS A 106 -3.06 0.54 13.46
C LYS A 106 -3.52 0.04 12.10
N LEU A 107 -2.82 -0.91 11.50
CA LEU A 107 -3.11 -1.30 10.11
C LEU A 107 -4.53 -1.80 9.92
N ILE A 108 -4.98 -2.74 10.74
CA ILE A 108 -6.32 -3.33 10.60
C ILE A 108 -7.40 -2.26 10.72
N GLY A 109 -7.24 -1.34 11.69
CA GLY A 109 -8.19 -0.24 11.86
C GLY A 109 -8.27 0.66 10.64
N GLU A 110 -7.11 0.97 10.05
CA GLU A 110 -7.07 1.81 8.85
C GLU A 110 -7.71 1.11 7.64
N ILE A 111 -7.47 -0.19 7.48
CA ILE A 111 -8.10 -0.95 6.41
C ILE A 111 -9.62 -0.92 6.58
N ARG A 112 -10.12 -1.17 7.78
CA ARG A 112 -11.55 -1.16 8.07
C ARG A 112 -12.19 0.21 7.83
N ASN A 113 -11.47 1.28 8.12
CA ASN A 113 -11.95 2.63 7.86
C ASN A 113 -12.11 2.92 6.37
N ARG A 114 -11.37 2.21 5.52
CA ARG A 114 -11.39 2.43 4.08
C ARG A 114 -12.35 1.52 3.34
N ILE A 115 -12.40 0.24 3.70
CA ILE A 115 -13.19 -0.75 2.96
C ILE A 115 -14.13 -1.58 3.84
N GLY A 116 -14.14 -1.35 5.13
CA GLY A 116 -14.97 -2.11 6.06
C GLY A 116 -14.34 -3.42 6.43
#